data_16652dbb2e5cf8bd04c225ac0be0af4c
#
_entry.id   16652dbb2e5cf8bd04c225ac0be0af4c
#
_cell.length_a   1.000
_cell.length_b   1.000
_cell.length_c   1.000
_cell.angle_alpha   90.00
_cell.angle_beta   90.00
_cell.angle_gamma   90.00
#
_symmetry.space_group_name_H-M   'P 1'
#
loop_
_entity.id
_entity.type
_entity.pdbx_description
1 polymer ?
#
loop_
_entity_poly.entity_id
_entity_poly.type
_entity_poly.pdbx_seq_one_letter_code
_entity_poly.pdbx_strand_id
1 'polypeptide(L)'
;MPVMITVLATDEIALQPALESAWLSALPAARRAQLERWPDSGARHRSLLGSRLLREGLLRLGQPADVLRRLSYTTYGKPTIDLPVDFSLSHCAGRILCALSTRGPVGVDIEQIRELTGAEFRLYLTGQERIWAGDSPERFFSLWTRKEAVVKAACTRGLAELCSVRIDGDRATVAGRSWYTAALRVDQGYAAHIAHAHPLSAPVIEQISRETLCAGLTQCCRQPPELV
;
A
#
# COMPACT_ATOMS: atom_id res chain seq x y z
N MET A 1 -16.70 10.87 15.71
CA MET A 1 -17.20 9.61 15.12
C MET A 1 -16.05 8.88 14.45
N PRO A 2 -15.95 7.54 14.57
CA PRO A 2 -14.96 6.75 13.85
C PRO A 2 -15.07 6.94 12.33
N VAL A 3 -13.92 6.91 11.64
CA VAL A 3 -13.84 7.12 10.19
C VAL A 3 -13.83 5.75 9.49
N MET A 4 -14.67 5.62 8.47
CA MET A 4 -14.62 4.49 7.56
C MET A 4 -13.60 4.77 6.46
N ILE A 5 -12.66 3.85 6.29
CA ILE A 5 -11.62 3.90 5.26
C ILE A 5 -11.93 2.84 4.21
N THR A 6 -11.81 3.19 2.95
CA THR A 6 -11.86 2.21 1.85
C THR A 6 -10.50 1.53 1.74
N VAL A 7 -10.46 0.20 1.93
CA VAL A 7 -9.26 -0.60 1.74
C VAL A 7 -9.52 -1.61 0.63
N LEU A 8 -8.80 -1.48 -0.47
CA LEU A 8 -8.88 -2.36 -1.63
C LEU A 8 -7.63 -3.26 -1.66
N ALA A 9 -7.82 -4.50 -2.05
CA ALA A 9 -6.74 -5.47 -2.21
C ALA A 9 -6.82 -6.18 -3.55
N THR A 10 -5.69 -6.65 -4.03
CA THR A 10 -5.60 -7.61 -5.14
C THR A 10 -4.39 -8.51 -4.98
N ASP A 11 -4.44 -9.66 -5.63
CA ASP A 11 -3.31 -10.56 -5.70
C ASP A 11 -2.27 -10.08 -6.70
N GLU A 12 -1.02 -10.44 -6.47
CA GLU A 12 0.03 -10.23 -7.45
C GLU A 12 -0.20 -11.14 -8.66
N ILE A 13 -0.15 -10.55 -9.83
CA ILE A 13 -0.22 -11.26 -11.11
C ILE A 13 0.90 -10.79 -12.03
N ALA A 14 1.44 -11.70 -12.82
CA ALA A 14 2.31 -11.33 -13.92
C ALA A 14 1.51 -10.63 -15.01
N LEU A 15 2.00 -9.49 -15.47
CA LEU A 15 1.35 -8.72 -16.53
C LEU A 15 1.90 -9.13 -17.89
N GLN A 16 1.00 -9.36 -18.84
CA GLN A 16 1.39 -9.51 -20.23
C GLN A 16 1.96 -8.19 -20.78
N PRO A 17 2.94 -8.20 -21.70
CA PRO A 17 3.62 -6.98 -22.17
C PRO A 17 2.68 -5.89 -22.69
N ALA A 18 1.62 -6.27 -23.40
CA ALA A 18 0.64 -5.33 -23.91
C ALA A 18 -0.14 -4.64 -22.78
N LEU A 19 -0.52 -5.39 -21.75
CA LEU A 19 -1.22 -4.87 -20.57
C LEU A 19 -0.31 -3.98 -19.73
N GLU A 20 0.93 -4.39 -19.53
CA GLU A 20 1.95 -3.60 -18.84
C GLU A 20 2.16 -2.25 -19.54
N SER A 21 2.36 -2.25 -20.86
CA SER A 21 2.52 -1.04 -21.66
C SER A 21 1.31 -0.11 -21.56
N ALA A 22 0.10 -0.66 -21.63
CA ALA A 22 -1.14 0.10 -21.48
C ALA A 22 -1.26 0.75 -20.10
N TRP A 23 -0.87 0.05 -19.04
CA TRP A 23 -0.93 0.59 -17.68
C TRP A 23 0.16 1.63 -17.42
N LEU A 24 1.36 1.42 -17.95
CA LEU A 24 2.44 2.41 -17.92
C LEU A 24 2.02 3.71 -18.60
N SER A 25 1.35 3.64 -19.75
CA SER A 25 0.91 4.83 -20.50
C SER A 25 -0.15 5.68 -19.78
N ALA A 26 -0.86 5.08 -18.81
CA ALA A 26 -1.83 5.79 -17.97
C ALA A 26 -1.19 6.62 -16.85
N LEU A 27 0.10 6.45 -16.59
CA LEU A 27 0.85 7.16 -15.54
C LEU A 27 1.52 8.43 -16.08
N PRO A 28 1.87 9.40 -15.21
CA PRO A 28 2.71 10.54 -15.59
C PRO A 28 4.03 10.08 -16.22
N ALA A 29 4.52 10.82 -17.21
CA ALA A 29 5.72 10.46 -17.98
C ALA A 29 6.95 10.19 -17.07
N ALA A 30 7.16 11.00 -16.04
CA ALA A 30 8.27 10.82 -15.10
C ALA A 30 8.18 9.49 -14.34
N ARG A 31 6.96 9.10 -13.90
CA ARG A 31 6.75 7.82 -13.20
C ARG A 31 6.92 6.64 -14.14
N ARG A 32 6.38 6.73 -15.34
CA ARG A 32 6.58 5.71 -16.38
C ARG A 32 8.07 5.47 -16.61
N ALA A 33 8.84 6.52 -16.92
CA ALA A 33 10.28 6.43 -17.14
C ALA A 33 11.06 5.87 -15.94
N GLN A 34 10.58 6.12 -14.72
CA GLN A 34 11.16 5.55 -13.52
C GLN A 34 10.92 4.03 -13.46
N LEU A 35 9.67 3.58 -13.66
CA LEU A 35 9.28 2.17 -13.60
C LEU A 35 9.94 1.34 -14.70
N GLU A 36 10.07 1.89 -15.91
CA GLU A 36 10.74 1.24 -17.05
C GLU A 36 12.22 0.92 -16.77
N ARG A 37 12.86 1.69 -15.88
CA ARG A 37 14.25 1.45 -15.46
C ARG A 37 14.41 0.42 -14.35
N TRP A 38 13.32 -0.03 -13.72
CA TRP A 38 13.42 -1.04 -12.67
C TRP A 38 13.79 -2.40 -13.26
N PRO A 39 14.86 -3.03 -12.79
CA PRO A 39 15.32 -4.32 -13.31
C PRO A 39 14.37 -5.47 -12.93
N ASP A 40 13.73 -5.37 -11.75
CA ASP A 40 12.76 -6.37 -11.27
C ASP A 40 11.38 -6.10 -11.88
N SER A 41 10.97 -6.96 -12.82
CA SER A 41 9.64 -6.90 -13.42
C SER A 41 8.53 -7.17 -12.40
N GLY A 42 8.75 -8.03 -11.40
CA GLY A 42 7.78 -8.30 -10.34
C GLY A 42 7.50 -7.04 -9.51
N ALA A 43 8.55 -6.32 -9.09
CA ALA A 43 8.39 -5.05 -8.38
C ALA A 43 7.62 -4.02 -9.23
N ARG A 44 7.92 -3.96 -10.54
CA ARG A 44 7.21 -3.09 -11.48
C ARG A 44 5.75 -3.47 -11.62
N HIS A 45 5.42 -4.76 -11.75
CA HIS A 45 4.04 -5.26 -11.81
C HIS A 45 3.27 -4.94 -10.53
N ARG A 46 3.85 -5.17 -9.34
CA ARG A 46 3.23 -4.80 -8.06
C ARG A 46 2.92 -3.31 -7.98
N SER A 47 3.85 -2.45 -8.42
CA SER A 47 3.62 -1.00 -8.47
C SER A 47 2.49 -0.61 -9.43
N LEU A 48 2.38 -1.26 -10.58
CA LEU A 48 1.29 -1.04 -11.54
C LEU A 48 -0.05 -1.51 -10.99
N LEU A 49 -0.10 -2.68 -10.36
CA LEU A 49 -1.29 -3.19 -9.68
C LEU A 49 -1.78 -2.23 -8.58
N GLY A 50 -0.86 -1.69 -7.76
CA GLY A 50 -1.18 -0.66 -6.78
C GLY A 50 -1.79 0.60 -7.41
N SER A 51 -1.24 1.04 -8.56
CA SER A 51 -1.79 2.17 -9.31
C SER A 51 -3.20 1.87 -9.85
N ARG A 52 -3.46 0.64 -10.27
CA ARG A 52 -4.80 0.22 -10.74
C ARG A 52 -5.82 0.13 -9.60
N LEU A 53 -5.43 -0.37 -8.42
CA LEU A 53 -6.27 -0.31 -7.22
C LEU A 53 -6.61 1.13 -6.84
N LEU A 54 -5.63 2.02 -6.87
CA LEU A 54 -5.86 3.44 -6.63
C LEU A 54 -6.86 4.03 -7.63
N ARG A 55 -6.69 3.73 -8.93
CA ARG A 55 -7.62 4.17 -9.96
C ARG A 55 -9.04 3.68 -9.66
N GLU A 56 -9.20 2.42 -9.33
CA GLU A 56 -10.50 1.84 -8.98
C GLU A 56 -11.15 2.59 -7.81
N GLY A 57 -10.40 2.82 -6.73
CA GLY A 57 -10.88 3.59 -5.59
C GLY A 57 -11.27 5.02 -5.95
N LEU A 58 -10.50 5.69 -6.81
CA LEU A 58 -10.79 7.06 -7.27
C LEU A 58 -12.01 7.11 -8.20
N LEU A 59 -12.21 6.11 -9.07
CA LEU A 59 -13.42 6.00 -9.89
C LEU A 59 -14.69 5.90 -9.05
N ARG A 60 -14.66 5.12 -7.97
CA ARG A 60 -15.78 5.01 -7.01
C ARG A 60 -16.08 6.32 -6.28
N LEU A 61 -15.09 7.21 -6.20
CA LEU A 61 -15.25 8.58 -5.71
C LEU A 61 -15.65 9.57 -6.82
N GLY A 62 -16.05 9.07 -8.01
CA GLY A 62 -16.52 9.88 -9.13
C GLY A 62 -15.41 10.58 -9.92
N GLN A 63 -14.15 10.17 -9.76
CA GLN A 63 -13.05 10.75 -10.53
C GLN A 63 -12.98 10.19 -11.95
N PRO A 64 -12.44 10.95 -12.94
CA PRO A 64 -12.36 10.51 -14.32
C PRO A 64 -11.39 9.35 -14.53
N ALA A 65 -11.57 8.61 -15.63
CA ALA A 65 -10.80 7.39 -15.92
C ALA A 65 -9.28 7.62 -16.09
N ASP A 66 -8.88 8.82 -16.47
CA ASP A 66 -7.48 9.23 -16.67
C ASP A 66 -6.85 9.91 -15.43
N VAL A 67 -7.52 9.84 -14.29
CA VAL A 67 -7.13 10.49 -13.03
C VAL A 67 -5.69 10.19 -12.60
N LEU A 68 -5.14 9.01 -12.94
CA LEU A 68 -3.76 8.66 -12.61
C LEU A 68 -2.71 9.57 -13.29
N ARG A 69 -3.05 10.25 -14.39
CA ARG A 69 -2.14 11.23 -15.03
C ARG A 69 -1.87 12.44 -14.15
N ARG A 70 -2.70 12.68 -13.13
CA ARG A 70 -2.57 13.78 -12.18
C ARG A 70 -1.73 13.43 -10.96
N LEU A 71 -1.18 12.21 -10.89
CA LEU A 71 -0.31 11.80 -9.78
C LEU A 71 0.96 12.65 -9.76
N SER A 72 1.30 13.09 -8.57
CA SER A 72 2.57 13.72 -8.21
C SER A 72 3.21 12.95 -7.04
N TYR A 73 4.39 13.37 -6.60
CA TYR A 73 5.11 12.66 -5.54
C TYR A 73 5.69 13.69 -4.57
N THR A 74 5.58 13.40 -3.28
CA THR A 74 6.25 14.18 -2.24
C THR A 74 7.77 14.01 -2.33
N THR A 75 8.52 14.86 -1.61
CA THR A 75 9.98 14.72 -1.45
C THR A 75 10.40 13.37 -0.87
N TYR A 76 9.52 12.68 -0.15
CA TYR A 76 9.74 11.35 0.42
C TYR A 76 9.21 10.21 -0.45
N GLY A 77 8.77 10.51 -1.68
CA GLY A 77 8.32 9.51 -2.64
C GLY A 77 6.88 9.00 -2.44
N LYS A 78 6.11 9.53 -1.46
CA LYS A 78 4.68 9.19 -1.34
C LYS A 78 3.96 9.74 -2.56
N PRO A 79 3.20 8.92 -3.32
CA PRO A 79 2.33 9.43 -4.38
C PRO A 79 1.20 10.26 -3.77
N THR A 80 0.85 11.35 -4.45
CA THR A 80 -0.20 12.29 -4.07
C THR A 80 -1.02 12.69 -5.29
N ILE A 81 -2.21 13.23 -5.05
CA ILE A 81 -3.07 13.77 -6.08
C ILE A 81 -3.76 15.03 -5.54
N ASP A 82 -3.94 16.03 -6.40
CA ASP A 82 -4.66 17.26 -6.03
C ASP A 82 -6.17 17.02 -6.05
N LEU A 83 -6.65 16.35 -5.01
CA LEU A 83 -8.04 16.02 -4.73
C LEU A 83 -8.25 15.99 -3.21
N PRO A 84 -9.48 16.17 -2.70
CA PRO A 84 -9.78 16.05 -1.28
C PRO A 84 -9.80 14.58 -0.81
N VAL A 85 -8.75 13.83 -1.15
CA VAL A 85 -8.54 12.44 -0.79
C VAL A 85 -7.06 12.21 -0.51
N ASP A 86 -6.74 11.53 0.59
CA ASP A 86 -5.43 10.93 0.81
C ASP A 86 -5.49 9.43 0.56
N PHE A 87 -4.38 8.87 0.15
CA PHE A 87 -4.27 7.43 -0.10
C PHE A 87 -2.88 6.91 0.25
N SER A 88 -2.82 5.61 0.46
CA SER A 88 -1.57 4.90 0.71
C SER A 88 -1.58 3.57 -0.03
N LEU A 89 -0.43 3.21 -0.59
CA LEU A 89 -0.19 1.96 -1.29
C LEU A 89 0.85 1.14 -0.53
N SER A 90 0.63 -0.16 -0.45
CA SER A 90 1.63 -1.11 0.00
C SER A 90 1.54 -2.41 -0.78
N HIS A 91 2.65 -3.08 -0.94
CA HIS A 91 2.72 -4.38 -1.59
C HIS A 91 3.90 -5.19 -1.05
N CYS A 92 3.69 -6.47 -0.92
CA CYS A 92 4.73 -7.47 -0.70
C CYS A 92 4.57 -8.59 -1.73
N ALA A 93 5.35 -9.67 -1.61
CA ALA A 93 5.15 -10.84 -2.47
C ALA A 93 3.72 -11.39 -2.34
N GLY A 94 3.03 -11.48 -3.45
CA GLY A 94 1.69 -12.05 -3.56
C GLY A 94 0.52 -11.10 -3.28
N ARG A 95 0.72 -9.95 -2.62
CA ARG A 95 -0.39 -9.06 -2.18
C ARG A 95 -0.12 -7.58 -2.42
N ILE A 96 -1.17 -6.87 -2.82
CA ILE A 96 -1.17 -5.42 -3.01
C ILE A 96 -2.36 -4.81 -2.26
N LEU A 97 -2.14 -3.73 -1.52
CA LEU A 97 -3.16 -2.96 -0.82
C LEU A 97 -3.18 -1.50 -1.27
N CYS A 98 -4.38 -0.94 -1.29
CA CYS A 98 -4.63 0.49 -1.45
C CYS A 98 -5.64 0.95 -0.40
N ALA A 99 -5.27 1.90 0.45
CA ALA A 99 -6.18 2.57 1.38
C ALA A 99 -6.49 3.98 0.88
N LEU A 100 -7.77 4.40 0.93
CA LEU A 100 -8.22 5.73 0.56
C LEU A 100 -9.03 6.35 1.70
N SER A 101 -8.84 7.65 1.94
CA SER A 101 -9.56 8.42 2.94
C SER A 101 -9.91 9.82 2.41
N THR A 102 -11.17 10.22 2.56
CA THR A 102 -11.65 11.61 2.36
C THR A 102 -11.65 12.44 3.64
N ARG A 103 -11.16 11.85 4.75
CA ARG A 103 -11.23 12.44 6.10
C ARG A 103 -9.85 12.73 6.70
N GLY A 104 -8.82 12.74 5.89
CA GLY A 104 -7.46 13.07 6.32
C GLY A 104 -6.43 11.99 6.00
N PRO A 105 -5.19 12.18 6.47
CA PRO A 105 -4.07 11.33 6.13
C PRO A 105 -4.26 9.88 6.53
N VAL A 106 -3.92 8.98 5.60
CA VAL A 106 -3.99 7.52 5.76
C VAL A 106 -2.66 6.87 5.37
N GLY A 107 -2.32 5.78 6.06
CA GLY A 107 -1.21 4.91 5.71
C GLY A 107 -1.63 3.46 5.81
N VAL A 108 -1.16 2.63 4.91
CA VAL A 108 -1.37 1.17 4.93
C VAL A 108 -0.04 0.48 4.69
N ASP A 109 0.15 -0.63 5.38
CA ASP A 109 1.30 -1.50 5.12
C ASP A 109 0.91 -2.97 5.21
N ILE A 110 1.56 -3.80 4.36
CA ILE A 110 1.42 -5.25 4.32
C ILE A 110 2.77 -5.89 4.06
N GLU A 111 3.07 -6.95 4.83
CA GLU A 111 4.28 -7.75 4.66
C GLU A 111 3.97 -9.24 4.74
N GLN A 112 4.70 -10.02 3.96
CA GLN A 112 4.72 -11.47 4.11
C GLN A 112 5.52 -11.84 5.36
N ILE A 113 4.94 -12.65 6.23
CA ILE A 113 5.62 -13.19 7.41
C ILE A 113 6.62 -14.25 6.92
N ARG A 114 7.87 -14.06 7.26
CA ARG A 114 8.98 -14.95 6.89
C ARG A 114 10.00 -14.99 8.01
N GLU A 115 10.89 -15.96 7.98
CA GLU A 115 12.00 -16.02 8.93
C GLU A 115 12.84 -14.74 8.86
N LEU A 116 13.24 -14.26 10.04
CA LEU A 116 14.06 -13.07 10.17
C LEU A 116 15.53 -13.46 9.98
N THR A 117 16.04 -13.28 8.78
CA THR A 117 17.45 -13.43 8.47
C THR A 117 18.15 -12.08 8.64
N GLY A 118 18.89 -11.93 9.73
CA GLY A 118 19.73 -10.75 9.99
C GLY A 118 19.24 -9.84 11.13
N ALA A 119 20.20 -9.28 11.85
CA ALA A 119 19.96 -8.35 12.96
C ALA A 119 19.47 -6.96 12.48
N GLU A 120 19.57 -6.68 11.18
CA GLU A 120 19.38 -5.35 10.60
C GLU A 120 17.96 -4.81 10.82
N PHE A 121 16.95 -5.66 10.64
CA PHE A 121 15.54 -5.24 10.85
C PHE A 121 15.23 -4.91 12.31
N ARG A 122 15.93 -5.52 13.27
CA ARG A 122 15.75 -5.23 14.69
C ARG A 122 16.22 -3.83 15.09
N LEU A 123 17.04 -3.17 14.27
CA LEU A 123 17.49 -1.79 14.48
C LEU A 123 16.33 -0.78 14.45
N TYR A 124 15.23 -1.11 13.78
CA TYR A 124 14.05 -0.26 13.66
C TYR A 124 13.05 -0.41 14.81
N LEU A 125 13.31 -1.33 15.76
CA LEU A 125 12.51 -1.53 16.96
C LEU A 125 13.18 -0.89 18.18
N THR A 126 12.37 -0.36 19.09
CA THR A 126 12.85 0.07 20.41
C THR A 126 13.30 -1.13 21.25
N GLY A 127 14.00 -0.88 22.35
CA GLY A 127 14.42 -1.95 23.26
C GLY A 127 13.25 -2.80 23.79
N GLN A 128 12.15 -2.15 24.17
CA GLN A 128 10.94 -2.85 24.66
C GLN A 128 10.24 -3.65 23.56
N GLU A 129 10.16 -3.09 22.35
CA GLU A 129 9.58 -3.78 21.20
C GLU A 129 10.42 -5.01 20.80
N ARG A 130 11.74 -4.94 20.90
CA ARG A 130 12.62 -6.10 20.67
C ARG A 130 12.39 -7.22 21.68
N ILE A 131 12.23 -6.85 22.96
CA ILE A 131 11.91 -7.82 24.01
C ILE A 131 10.56 -8.46 23.75
N TRP A 132 9.55 -7.66 23.40
CA TRP A 132 8.20 -8.17 23.11
C TRP A 132 8.16 -9.04 21.86
N ALA A 133 8.83 -8.65 20.79
CA ALA A 133 8.88 -9.42 19.54
C ALA A 133 9.63 -10.75 19.74
N GLY A 134 10.70 -10.75 20.55
CA GLY A 134 11.54 -11.93 20.73
C GLY A 134 12.07 -12.44 19.40
N ASP A 135 11.92 -13.76 19.19
CA ASP A 135 12.26 -14.43 17.92
C ASP A 135 11.04 -14.74 17.05
N SER A 136 9.85 -14.23 17.41
CA SER A 136 8.63 -14.46 16.63
C SER A 136 8.58 -13.55 15.38
N PRO A 137 8.58 -14.12 14.17
CA PRO A 137 8.37 -13.36 12.94
C PRO A 137 7.02 -12.65 12.92
N GLU A 138 5.95 -13.29 13.41
CA GLU A 138 4.60 -12.72 13.44
C GLU A 138 4.56 -11.43 14.28
N ARG A 139 5.17 -11.44 15.46
CA ARG A 139 5.25 -10.26 16.33
C ARG A 139 6.09 -9.16 15.68
N PHE A 140 7.21 -9.54 15.09
CA PHE A 140 8.07 -8.59 14.38
C PHE A 140 7.30 -7.91 13.25
N PHE A 141 6.71 -8.68 12.31
CA PHE A 141 6.01 -8.12 11.16
C PHE A 141 4.73 -7.36 11.57
N SER A 142 4.09 -7.74 12.68
CA SER A 142 2.99 -6.95 13.25
C SER A 142 3.44 -5.56 13.71
N LEU A 143 4.58 -5.45 14.40
CA LEU A 143 5.15 -4.14 14.78
C LEU A 143 5.63 -3.36 13.56
N TRP A 144 6.33 -4.02 12.65
CA TRP A 144 6.87 -3.43 11.45
C TRP A 144 5.78 -2.77 10.61
N THR A 145 4.77 -3.54 10.18
CA THR A 145 3.68 -3.04 9.34
C THR A 145 2.89 -1.93 10.02
N ARG A 146 2.74 -2.01 11.33
CA ARG A 146 2.08 -0.96 12.10
C ARG A 146 2.87 0.35 12.09
N LYS A 147 4.18 0.30 12.30
CA LYS A 147 5.06 1.48 12.26
C LYS A 147 5.15 2.06 10.84
N GLU A 148 5.29 1.20 9.83
CA GLU A 148 5.29 1.64 8.43
C GLU A 148 3.98 2.33 8.04
N ALA A 149 2.83 1.80 8.44
CA ALA A 149 1.55 2.45 8.19
C ALA A 149 1.50 3.85 8.81
N VAL A 150 2.03 4.02 10.04
CA VAL A 150 2.09 5.33 10.70
C VAL A 150 3.03 6.30 9.96
N VAL A 151 4.21 5.85 9.57
CA VAL A 151 5.19 6.67 8.83
C VAL A 151 4.63 7.10 7.47
N LYS A 152 3.92 6.21 6.76
CA LYS A 152 3.23 6.50 5.50
C LYS A 152 2.09 7.52 5.69
N ALA A 153 1.30 7.39 6.76
CA ALA A 153 0.24 8.35 7.09
C ALA A 153 0.82 9.71 7.47
N ALA A 154 1.90 9.73 8.24
CA ALA A 154 2.57 10.95 8.66
C ALA A 154 3.34 11.65 7.52
N CYS A 155 3.60 10.93 6.42
CA CYS A 155 4.42 11.40 5.29
C CYS A 155 5.79 11.93 5.74
N THR A 156 6.50 11.15 6.57
CA THR A 156 7.81 11.49 7.12
C THR A 156 8.96 10.82 6.35
N ARG A 157 10.16 10.84 6.91
CA ARG A 157 11.41 10.38 6.25
C ARG A 157 11.52 8.86 6.02
N GLY A 158 10.40 8.13 6.04
CA GLY A 158 10.40 6.70 5.78
C GLY A 158 11.10 5.89 6.88
N LEU A 159 11.95 4.94 6.51
CA LEU A 159 12.61 4.02 7.46
C LEU A 159 13.35 4.72 8.60
N ALA A 160 13.93 5.89 8.38
CA ALA A 160 14.65 6.66 9.41
C ALA A 160 13.74 7.06 10.58
N GLU A 161 12.43 7.18 10.36
CA GLU A 161 11.47 7.55 11.40
C GLU A 161 10.89 6.35 12.16
N LEU A 162 11.10 5.11 11.70
CA LEU A 162 10.50 3.93 12.35
C LEU A 162 10.91 3.79 13.81
N CYS A 163 12.17 4.10 14.14
CA CYS A 163 12.63 4.10 15.54
C CYS A 163 11.95 5.17 16.40
N SER A 164 11.43 6.24 15.80
CA SER A 164 10.76 7.33 16.49
C SER A 164 9.29 7.06 16.73
N VAL A 165 8.69 6.10 16.04
CA VAL A 165 7.30 5.70 16.24
C VAL A 165 7.17 5.05 17.62
N ARG A 166 6.27 5.57 18.44
CA ARG A 166 5.89 4.99 19.74
C ARG A 166 4.48 4.44 19.64
N ILE A 167 4.30 3.18 20.03
CA ILE A 167 3.02 2.47 19.98
C ILE A 167 2.48 2.36 21.41
N ASP A 168 1.21 2.72 21.58
CA ASP A 168 0.47 2.59 22.85
C ASP A 168 -0.98 2.19 22.54
N GLY A 169 -1.36 0.98 22.95
CA GLY A 169 -2.68 0.40 22.66
C GLY A 169 -3.01 0.45 21.16
N ASP A 170 -4.08 1.10 20.76
CA ASP A 170 -4.50 1.33 19.37
C ASP A 170 -3.94 2.62 18.77
N ARG A 171 -3.07 3.32 19.51
CA ARG A 171 -2.46 4.58 19.09
C ARG A 171 -0.98 4.44 18.81
N ALA A 172 -0.49 5.38 18.01
CA ALA A 172 0.93 5.58 17.81
C ALA A 172 1.24 7.07 17.74
N THR A 173 2.47 7.45 18.09
CA THR A 173 2.94 8.83 17.96
C THR A 173 4.23 8.87 17.16
N VAL A 174 4.36 9.87 16.29
CA VAL A 174 5.58 10.20 15.55
C VAL A 174 5.60 11.68 15.22
N ALA A 175 6.75 12.31 15.30
CA ALA A 175 6.93 13.74 15.01
C ALA A 175 5.91 14.65 15.74
N GLY A 176 5.60 14.34 17.01
CA GLY A 176 4.66 15.09 17.84
C GLY A 176 3.18 14.95 17.47
N ARG A 177 2.83 14.05 16.55
CA ARG A 177 1.45 13.79 16.11
C ARG A 177 0.99 12.41 16.54
N SER A 178 -0.30 12.29 16.88
CA SER A 178 -0.94 11.01 17.25
C SER A 178 -1.70 10.42 16.07
N TRP A 179 -1.65 9.11 15.97
CA TRP A 179 -2.28 8.31 14.91
C TRP A 179 -3.04 7.15 15.55
N TYR A 180 -4.19 6.82 14.99
CA TYR A 180 -4.93 5.61 15.32
C TYR A 180 -4.50 4.50 14.38
N THR A 181 -4.32 3.31 14.91
CA THR A 181 -3.88 2.15 14.13
C THR A 181 -4.82 0.97 14.34
N ALA A 182 -5.01 0.18 13.29
CA ALA A 182 -5.75 -1.06 13.37
C ALA A 182 -5.07 -2.14 12.53
N ALA A 183 -5.11 -3.38 13.02
CA ALA A 183 -4.72 -4.52 12.20
C ALA A 183 -5.78 -4.76 11.11
N LEU A 184 -5.32 -5.11 9.92
CA LEU A 184 -6.17 -5.54 8.82
C LEU A 184 -6.27 -7.08 8.83
N ARG A 185 -7.46 -7.60 8.59
CA ARG A 185 -7.66 -9.05 8.43
C ARG A 185 -7.18 -9.46 7.05
N VAL A 186 -6.02 -10.08 7.01
CA VAL A 186 -5.39 -10.64 5.81
C VAL A 186 -5.24 -12.15 5.97
N ASP A 187 -4.91 -12.85 4.87
CA ASP A 187 -4.67 -14.29 4.90
C ASP A 187 -3.52 -14.66 5.84
N GLN A 188 -3.54 -15.91 6.29
CA GLN A 188 -2.45 -16.47 7.08
C GLN A 188 -1.11 -16.33 6.31
N GLY A 189 -0.06 -15.99 7.04
CA GLY A 189 1.26 -15.74 6.43
C GLY A 189 1.52 -14.28 6.04
N TYR A 190 0.57 -13.37 6.35
CA TYR A 190 0.75 -11.92 6.17
C TYR A 190 0.45 -11.16 7.45
N ALA A 191 1.11 -10.02 7.62
CA ALA A 191 0.77 -9.01 8.60
C ALA A 191 0.41 -7.71 7.85
N ALA A 192 -0.67 -7.02 8.27
CA ALA A 192 -1.05 -5.76 7.67
C ALA A 192 -1.68 -4.83 8.70
N HIS A 193 -1.38 -3.53 8.57
CA HIS A 193 -1.93 -2.49 9.42
C HIS A 193 -2.32 -1.26 8.61
N ILE A 194 -3.28 -0.52 9.17
CA ILE A 194 -3.68 0.79 8.71
C ILE A 194 -3.47 1.82 9.81
N ALA A 195 -3.11 3.05 9.43
CA ALA A 195 -3.00 4.20 10.33
C ALA A 195 -3.79 5.39 9.77
N HIS A 196 -4.42 6.17 10.66
CA HIS A 196 -5.20 7.34 10.29
C HIS A 196 -5.16 8.40 11.41
N ALA A 197 -5.36 9.68 11.03
CA ALA A 197 -5.35 10.80 11.98
C ALA A 197 -6.55 10.81 12.95
N HIS A 198 -7.64 10.10 12.61
CA HIS A 198 -8.85 10.00 13.44
C HIS A 198 -9.14 8.55 13.81
N PRO A 199 -9.95 8.30 14.86
CA PRO A 199 -10.38 6.95 15.24
C PRO A 199 -10.94 6.17 14.05
N LEU A 200 -10.55 4.90 13.92
CA LEU A 200 -10.97 4.03 12.85
C LEU A 200 -12.21 3.21 13.25
N SER A 201 -13.17 3.08 12.33
CA SER A 201 -14.10 1.94 12.36
C SER A 201 -13.32 0.67 12.03
N ALA A 202 -13.85 -0.50 12.39
CA ALA A 202 -13.22 -1.76 12.00
C ALA A 202 -13.02 -1.79 10.47
N PRO A 203 -11.77 -1.77 9.97
CA PRO A 203 -11.53 -1.69 8.54
C PRO A 203 -11.84 -3.02 7.88
N VAL A 204 -12.52 -2.95 6.73
CA VAL A 204 -12.83 -4.11 5.89
C VAL A 204 -12.04 -4.00 4.60
N ILE A 205 -11.37 -5.10 4.22
CA ILE A 205 -10.66 -5.20 2.94
C ILE A 205 -11.63 -5.73 1.90
N GLU A 206 -11.73 -5.04 0.78
CA GLU A 206 -12.44 -5.49 -0.40
C GLU A 206 -11.45 -6.02 -1.45
N GLN A 207 -11.62 -7.28 -1.84
CA GLN A 207 -10.82 -7.90 -2.88
C GLN A 207 -11.31 -7.46 -4.26
N ILE A 208 -10.40 -6.92 -5.07
CA ILE A 208 -10.68 -6.46 -6.44
C ILE A 208 -10.16 -7.47 -7.44
N SER A 209 -11.04 -7.92 -8.33
CA SER A 209 -10.70 -8.91 -9.35
C SER A 209 -9.79 -8.32 -10.44
N ARG A 210 -9.08 -9.20 -11.13
CA ARG A 210 -8.27 -8.83 -12.30
C ARG A 210 -9.12 -8.17 -13.39
N GLU A 211 -10.32 -8.68 -13.63
CA GLU A 211 -11.25 -8.18 -14.64
C GLU A 211 -11.60 -6.71 -14.35
N THR A 212 -11.89 -6.39 -13.08
CA THR A 212 -12.15 -5.02 -12.63
C THR A 212 -10.95 -4.12 -12.89
N LEU A 213 -9.74 -4.57 -12.53
CA LEU A 213 -8.52 -3.79 -12.75
C LEU A 213 -8.22 -3.55 -14.24
N CYS A 214 -8.61 -4.48 -15.12
CA CYS A 214 -8.48 -4.35 -16.57
C CYS A 214 -9.62 -3.57 -17.22
N ALA A 215 -10.71 -3.26 -16.52
CA ALA A 215 -11.84 -2.54 -17.09
C ALA A 215 -11.42 -1.18 -17.68
N GLY A 216 -11.95 -0.87 -18.87
CA GLY A 216 -11.62 0.34 -19.63
C GLY A 216 -10.43 0.20 -20.59
N LEU A 217 -9.84 -1.01 -20.71
CA LEU A 217 -8.83 -1.34 -21.73
C LEU A 217 -9.49 -2.23 -22.79
N THR A 218 -10.18 -1.65 -23.74
CA THR A 218 -11.14 -2.32 -24.63
C THR A 218 -10.54 -3.32 -25.63
N GLN A 219 -9.24 -3.66 -25.62
CA GLN A 219 -8.65 -4.59 -26.59
C GLN A 219 -7.60 -5.59 -26.09
N CYS A 220 -7.06 -5.47 -24.87
CA CYS A 220 -5.91 -6.29 -24.45
C CYS A 220 -6.24 -7.54 -23.59
N CYS A 221 -7.49 -7.76 -23.21
CA CYS A 221 -7.86 -8.84 -22.29
C CYS A 221 -8.58 -10.03 -22.94
N ARG A 222 -8.74 -10.09 -24.27
CA ARG A 222 -9.21 -11.32 -24.94
C ARG A 222 -8.04 -12.28 -25.00
N GLN A 223 -8.13 -13.39 -24.28
CA GLN A 223 -7.27 -14.56 -24.52
C GLN A 223 -7.36 -14.93 -26.00
N PRO A 224 -6.26 -15.32 -26.66
CA PRO A 224 -6.38 -15.96 -27.95
C PRO A 224 -7.22 -17.25 -27.77
N PRO A 225 -8.07 -17.60 -28.74
CA PRO A 225 -8.81 -18.86 -28.70
C PRO A 225 -7.79 -20.00 -28.55
N GLU A 226 -8.07 -20.91 -27.60
CA GLU A 226 -7.34 -22.17 -27.52
C GLU A 226 -7.43 -22.83 -28.91
N LEU A 227 -6.30 -23.01 -29.56
CA LEU A 227 -6.19 -23.82 -30.77
C LEU A 227 -6.42 -25.29 -30.34
N VAL A 228 -7.56 -25.81 -30.76
CA VAL A 228 -7.92 -27.25 -30.71
C VAL A 228 -7.06 -28.01 -31.71
#